data_08e7c2e6731020ae967f9ed9d9bfdcb3
#
_entry.id   08e7c2e6731020ae967f9ed9d9bfdcb3
#
_cell.length_a   1.000
_cell.length_b   1.000
_cell.length_c   1.000
_cell.angle_alpha   90.00
_cell.angle_beta   90.00
_cell.angle_gamma   90.00
#
_symmetry.space_group_name_H-M   'P 1'
#
loop_
_entity.id
_entity.type
_entity.pdbx_description
1 polymer ?
#
loop_
_entity_poly.entity_id
_entity_poly.type
_entity_poly.pdbx_seq_one_letter_code
_entity_poly.pdbx_strand_id
1 'polypeptide(L)'
;MGYALAKGIFQKDQVVSTKTLYNYVDLGLMDIKNGDLPEKVKRNTKTRRARVNKRILGRRIDERSPRIESRKDFGHWECDLVLGHKTKDNDVLLTLCERKTRQFFMIKIEDKTSASVMKAFDKLREYYGSKWNQIFKSITTDN
;
A
#
# COMPACT_ATOMS: atom_id res chain seq x y z
N MET A 1 33.68 -0.21 -18.50
CA MET A 1 33.52 0.34 -19.85
C MET A 1 34.35 1.60 -20.10
N GLY A 2 34.25 2.63 -19.27
CA GLY A 2 35.00 3.87 -19.45
C GLY A 2 36.51 3.70 -19.61
N TYR A 3 37.11 2.77 -18.86
CA TYR A 3 38.55 2.52 -18.96
C TYR A 3 39.01 2.02 -20.35
N ALA A 4 38.29 1.02 -20.89
CA ALA A 4 38.64 0.42 -22.18
C ALA A 4 38.51 1.41 -23.35
N LEU A 5 37.48 2.27 -23.32
CA LEU A 5 37.28 3.36 -24.28
C LEU A 5 38.31 4.47 -24.07
N ALA A 6 38.61 4.89 -22.84
CA ALA A 6 39.59 5.91 -22.54
C ALA A 6 41.02 5.51 -22.93
N LYS A 7 41.36 4.22 -22.89
CA LYS A 7 42.63 3.66 -23.33
C LYS A 7 42.67 3.29 -24.81
N GLY A 8 41.60 3.50 -25.57
CA GLY A 8 41.54 3.17 -26.99
C GLY A 8 41.66 1.68 -27.32
N ILE A 9 41.38 0.79 -26.37
CA ILE A 9 41.48 -0.67 -26.52
C ILE A 9 40.39 -1.16 -27.49
N PHE A 10 39.19 -0.53 -27.43
CA PHE A 10 38.05 -0.85 -28.28
C PHE A 10 37.43 0.43 -28.85
N GLN A 11 36.81 0.31 -30.01
CA GLN A 11 36.00 1.39 -30.59
C GLN A 11 34.59 1.41 -29.90
N LYS A 12 33.92 2.56 -30.02
CA LYS A 12 32.62 2.76 -29.31
C LYS A 12 31.51 1.81 -29.77
N ASP A 13 31.54 1.41 -31.04
CA ASP A 13 30.64 0.45 -31.67
C ASP A 13 30.89 -1.00 -31.27
N GLN A 14 32.09 -1.30 -30.80
CA GLN A 14 32.51 -2.64 -30.32
C GLN A 14 32.18 -2.88 -28.84
N VAL A 15 31.70 -1.87 -28.11
CA VAL A 15 31.51 -1.95 -26.68
C VAL A 15 30.02 -1.86 -26.34
N VAL A 16 29.49 -2.92 -25.79
CA VAL A 16 28.10 -2.97 -25.29
C VAL A 16 27.96 -2.27 -23.94
N SER A 17 26.72 -1.90 -23.55
CA SER A 17 26.46 -1.27 -22.26
C SER A 17 26.77 -2.22 -21.10
N THR A 18 27.08 -1.67 -19.93
CA THR A 18 27.28 -2.47 -18.71
C THR A 18 26.07 -3.34 -18.39
N LYS A 19 24.87 -2.80 -18.60
CA LYS A 19 23.61 -3.55 -18.40
C LYS A 19 23.51 -4.73 -19.38
N THR A 20 23.89 -4.54 -20.63
CA THR A 20 23.89 -5.60 -21.66
C THR A 20 24.88 -6.73 -21.28
N LEU A 21 26.06 -6.38 -20.77
CA LEU A 21 27.02 -7.39 -20.28
C LEU A 21 26.43 -8.23 -19.13
N TYR A 22 25.78 -7.60 -18.16
CA TYR A 22 25.12 -8.35 -17.08
C TYR A 22 24.01 -9.26 -17.59
N ASN A 23 23.25 -8.80 -18.60
CA ASN A 23 22.23 -9.64 -19.24
C ASN A 23 22.85 -10.85 -19.95
N TYR A 24 23.99 -10.69 -20.61
CA TYR A 24 24.69 -11.81 -21.25
C TYR A 24 25.17 -12.85 -20.24
N VAL A 25 25.66 -12.40 -19.07
CA VAL A 25 26.02 -13.31 -17.98
C VAL A 25 24.79 -14.04 -17.44
N ASP A 26 23.66 -13.33 -17.28
CA ASP A 26 22.40 -13.91 -16.81
C ASP A 26 21.81 -14.96 -17.76
N LEU A 27 21.98 -14.73 -19.07
CA LEU A 27 21.53 -15.65 -20.14
C LEU A 27 22.52 -16.79 -20.41
N GLY A 28 23.67 -16.80 -19.73
CA GLY A 28 24.71 -17.84 -19.94
C GLY A 28 25.42 -17.73 -21.30
N LEU A 29 25.42 -16.57 -21.94
CA LEU A 29 26.09 -16.30 -23.23
C LEU A 29 27.59 -16.01 -23.08
N MET A 30 28.09 -16.05 -21.84
CA MET A 30 29.49 -15.81 -21.51
C MET A 30 30.01 -16.93 -20.59
N ASP A 31 31.29 -17.21 -20.63
CA ASP A 31 31.93 -18.21 -19.76
C ASP A 31 31.91 -17.82 -18.28
N ILE A 32 31.65 -16.54 -17.99
CA ILE A 32 31.55 -16.00 -16.63
C ILE A 32 30.15 -16.26 -16.09
N LYS A 33 30.06 -16.83 -14.89
CA LYS A 33 28.80 -17.09 -14.18
C LYS A 33 28.50 -15.99 -13.16
N ASN A 34 27.25 -15.89 -12.77
CA ASN A 34 26.80 -14.95 -11.73
C ASN A 34 27.54 -15.10 -10.40
N GLY A 35 27.98 -16.30 -10.06
CA GLY A 35 28.79 -16.58 -8.86
C GLY A 35 30.16 -15.93 -8.88
N ASP A 36 30.71 -15.69 -10.05
CA ASP A 36 32.07 -15.11 -10.23
C ASP A 36 32.06 -13.58 -10.08
N LEU A 37 30.88 -12.97 -10.01
CA LEU A 37 30.71 -11.53 -9.89
C LEU A 37 30.55 -11.12 -8.42
N PRO A 38 31.54 -10.40 -7.80
CA PRO A 38 31.55 -10.10 -6.36
C PRO A 38 30.30 -9.38 -5.84
N GLU A 39 29.74 -8.48 -6.65
CA GLU A 39 28.56 -7.71 -6.25
C GLU A 39 27.23 -8.47 -6.41
N LYS A 40 27.18 -9.49 -7.31
CA LYS A 40 25.97 -10.30 -7.48
C LYS A 40 25.78 -11.31 -6.36
N VAL A 41 26.86 -11.85 -5.81
CA VAL A 41 26.81 -12.79 -4.66
C VAL A 41 26.24 -12.08 -3.42
N LYS A 42 26.49 -10.77 -3.26
CA LYS A 42 25.99 -9.96 -2.15
C LYS A 42 24.54 -9.52 -2.31
N ARG A 43 23.96 -9.61 -3.50
CA ARG A 43 22.56 -9.20 -3.73
C ARG A 43 21.61 -10.18 -3.04
N ASN A 44 20.81 -9.63 -2.14
CA ASN A 44 19.71 -10.38 -1.54
C ASN A 44 18.65 -10.66 -2.61
N THR A 45 18.71 -11.85 -3.21
CA THR A 45 17.78 -12.34 -4.23
C THR A 45 16.42 -12.74 -3.65
N LYS A 46 16.15 -12.43 -2.35
CA LYS A 46 14.83 -12.67 -1.78
C LYS A 46 13.80 -11.86 -2.57
N THR A 47 13.16 -12.53 -3.49
CA THR A 47 11.94 -12.02 -4.13
C THR A 47 10.99 -11.61 -3.02
N ARG A 48 10.63 -10.33 -2.94
CA ARG A 48 9.58 -9.87 -2.02
C ARG A 48 8.32 -10.62 -2.42
N ARG A 49 8.04 -11.70 -1.72
CA ARG A 49 6.73 -12.35 -1.83
C ARG A 49 5.71 -11.30 -1.38
N ALA A 50 4.81 -10.93 -2.27
CA ALA A 50 3.68 -10.12 -1.89
C ALA A 50 3.02 -10.78 -0.67
N ARG A 51 2.86 -10.02 0.42
CA ARG A 51 2.14 -10.52 1.60
C ARG A 51 0.70 -10.71 1.17
N VAL A 52 0.31 -11.95 0.94
CA VAL A 52 -1.09 -12.29 0.75
C VAL A 52 -1.70 -12.34 2.13
N ASN A 53 -2.65 -11.45 2.42
CA ASN A 53 -3.45 -11.54 3.62
C ASN A 53 -4.21 -12.86 3.58
N LYS A 54 -3.80 -13.82 4.42
CA LYS A 54 -4.44 -15.15 4.51
C LYS A 54 -5.80 -15.08 5.22
N ARG A 55 -6.11 -13.97 5.89
CA ARG A 55 -7.33 -13.79 6.67
C ARG A 55 -8.29 -12.89 5.89
N ILE A 56 -9.40 -13.47 5.44
CA ILE A 56 -10.51 -12.71 4.86
C ILE A 56 -11.34 -12.20 6.04
N LEU A 57 -11.31 -10.90 6.28
CA LEU A 57 -11.99 -10.25 7.42
C LEU A 57 -13.38 -9.71 7.08
N GLY A 58 -13.88 -9.94 5.87
CA GLY A 58 -15.19 -9.45 5.43
C GLY A 58 -15.31 -9.45 3.91
N ARG A 59 -16.27 -8.70 3.40
CA ARG A 59 -16.45 -8.51 1.96
C ARG A 59 -15.32 -7.66 1.39
N ARG A 60 -14.83 -8.04 0.22
CA ARG A 60 -13.80 -7.25 -0.48
C ARG A 60 -14.40 -5.98 -1.11
N ILE A 61 -13.55 -4.98 -1.33
CA ILE A 61 -13.94 -3.75 -2.03
C ILE A 61 -14.52 -4.06 -3.41
N ASP A 62 -13.97 -5.05 -4.11
CA ASP A 62 -14.42 -5.48 -5.44
C ASP A 62 -15.86 -6.03 -5.44
N GLU A 63 -16.36 -6.49 -4.29
CA GLU A 63 -17.74 -6.97 -4.12
C GLU A 63 -18.73 -5.84 -3.82
N ARG A 64 -18.28 -4.59 -3.84
CA ARG A 64 -19.10 -3.41 -3.59
C ARG A 64 -20.10 -3.22 -4.72
N SER A 65 -21.36 -2.91 -4.36
CA SER A 65 -22.39 -2.60 -5.35
C SER A 65 -21.97 -1.43 -6.24
N PRO A 66 -22.17 -1.51 -7.58
CA PRO A 66 -21.93 -0.41 -8.52
C PRO A 66 -22.65 0.89 -8.14
N ARG A 67 -23.77 0.79 -7.42
CA ARG A 67 -24.52 1.93 -6.90
C ARG A 67 -23.72 2.74 -5.88
N ILE A 68 -22.94 2.06 -5.03
CA ILE A 68 -22.04 2.71 -4.06
C ILE A 68 -20.86 3.35 -4.79
N GLU A 69 -20.33 2.67 -5.82
CA GLU A 69 -19.23 3.20 -6.63
C GLU A 69 -19.61 4.48 -7.38
N SER A 70 -20.86 4.62 -7.82
CA SER A 70 -21.34 5.79 -8.55
C SER A 70 -21.33 7.10 -7.74
N ARG A 71 -21.20 7.03 -6.40
CA ARG A 71 -21.21 8.17 -5.45
C ARG A 71 -22.46 9.06 -5.55
N LYS A 72 -23.55 8.54 -6.09
CA LYS A 72 -24.80 9.31 -6.26
C LYS A 72 -25.66 9.33 -5.01
N ASP A 73 -25.56 8.28 -4.19
CA ASP A 73 -26.35 8.11 -2.97
C ASP A 73 -25.59 8.58 -1.74
N PHE A 74 -26.28 9.29 -0.86
CA PHE A 74 -25.77 9.69 0.46
C PHE A 74 -25.78 8.51 1.44
N GLY A 75 -24.81 8.50 2.37
CA GLY A 75 -24.76 7.57 3.48
C GLY A 75 -23.74 6.45 3.33
N HIS A 76 -22.85 6.54 2.34
CA HIS A 76 -21.75 5.61 2.13
C HIS A 76 -20.44 6.25 2.56
N TRP A 77 -19.82 5.70 3.62
CA TRP A 77 -18.66 6.28 4.28
C TRP A 77 -17.41 5.45 4.07
N GLU A 78 -16.29 6.12 3.91
CA GLU A 78 -14.95 5.55 3.94
C GLU A 78 -14.34 5.87 5.31
N CYS A 79 -13.83 4.85 5.99
CA CYS A 79 -13.26 4.94 7.31
C CYS A 79 -11.77 4.60 7.26
N ASP A 80 -10.93 5.46 7.82
CA ASP A 80 -9.50 5.27 7.89
C ASP A 80 -8.95 5.70 9.25
N LEU A 81 -7.74 5.24 9.59
CA LEU A 81 -7.04 5.58 10.82
C LEU A 81 -5.80 6.39 10.52
N VAL A 82 -5.73 7.60 11.04
CA VAL A 82 -4.55 8.44 10.99
C VAL A 82 -3.77 8.26 12.29
N LEU A 83 -2.54 7.78 12.15
CA LEU A 83 -1.61 7.58 13.25
C LEU A 83 -0.66 8.78 13.33
N GLY A 84 -0.48 9.33 14.53
CA GLY A 84 0.54 10.34 14.82
C GLY A 84 1.97 9.79 14.72
N HIS A 85 2.94 10.57 15.16
CA HIS A 85 4.33 10.12 15.24
C HIS A 85 4.48 8.93 16.20
N LYS A 86 5.46 8.04 15.95
CA LYS A 86 5.72 6.84 16.76
C LYS A 86 6.30 7.15 18.15
N THR A 87 5.63 7.96 18.93
CA THR A 87 5.94 8.21 20.34
C THR A 87 5.00 7.43 21.24
N LYS A 88 5.31 7.28 22.53
CA LYS A 88 4.48 6.49 23.47
C LYS A 88 3.06 7.02 23.64
N ASP A 89 2.83 8.32 23.41
CA ASP A 89 1.53 8.99 23.52
C ASP A 89 0.95 9.29 22.12
N ASN A 90 0.84 8.26 21.29
CA ASN A 90 0.33 8.43 19.94
C ASN A 90 -1.17 8.66 19.93
N ASP A 91 -1.55 9.87 19.60
CA ASP A 91 -2.94 10.18 19.24
C ASP A 91 -3.31 9.45 17.96
N VAL A 92 -4.42 8.76 17.99
CA VAL A 92 -5.02 8.08 16.82
C VAL A 92 -6.32 8.80 16.47
N LEU A 93 -6.46 9.15 15.20
CA LEU A 93 -7.67 9.76 14.68
C LEU A 93 -8.41 8.74 13.80
N LEU A 94 -9.65 8.48 14.15
CA LEU A 94 -10.61 7.82 13.28
C LEU A 94 -11.19 8.87 12.34
N THR A 95 -11.05 8.66 11.04
CA THR A 95 -11.58 9.55 10.02
C THR A 95 -12.71 8.88 9.28
N LEU A 96 -13.77 9.62 9.01
CA LEU A 96 -14.93 9.18 8.25
C LEU A 96 -15.19 10.20 7.14
N CYS A 97 -15.18 9.75 5.89
CA CYS A 97 -15.47 10.57 4.73
C CYS A 97 -16.71 10.06 4.00
N GLU A 98 -17.74 10.88 3.85
CA GLU A 98 -18.92 10.55 3.06
C GLU A 98 -18.64 10.70 1.57
N ARG A 99 -18.95 9.66 0.79
CA ARG A 99 -18.51 9.54 -0.62
C ARG A 99 -19.15 10.52 -1.58
N LYS A 100 -20.40 10.93 -1.35
CA LYS A 100 -21.15 11.85 -2.22
C LYS A 100 -20.85 13.31 -1.89
N THR A 101 -21.04 13.69 -0.63
CA THR A 101 -20.96 15.08 -0.17
C THR A 101 -19.57 15.51 0.23
N ARG A 102 -18.66 14.53 0.42
CA ARG A 102 -17.33 14.74 0.98
C ARG A 102 -17.34 15.28 2.42
N GLN A 103 -18.46 15.13 3.11
CA GLN A 103 -18.53 15.44 4.53
C GLN A 103 -17.53 14.58 5.30
N PHE A 104 -16.82 15.22 6.22
CA PHE A 104 -15.68 14.61 6.89
C PHE A 104 -15.82 14.74 8.41
N PHE A 105 -15.59 13.63 9.12
CA PHE A 105 -15.50 13.60 10.58
C PHE A 105 -14.13 13.13 11.00
N MET A 106 -13.63 13.73 12.08
CA MET A 106 -12.43 13.28 12.79
C MET A 106 -12.79 13.03 14.25
N ILE A 107 -12.48 11.85 14.74
CA ILE A 107 -12.75 11.43 16.11
C ILE A 107 -11.44 10.93 16.71
N LYS A 108 -11.00 11.56 17.79
CA LYS A 108 -9.85 11.06 18.55
C LYS A 108 -10.25 9.78 19.29
N ILE A 109 -9.45 8.73 19.11
CA ILE A 109 -9.60 7.43 19.77
C ILE A 109 -8.33 7.10 20.57
N GLU A 110 -8.46 6.20 21.56
CA GLU A 110 -7.39 5.86 22.50
C GLU A 110 -6.22 5.16 21.81
N ASP A 111 -6.53 4.24 20.90
CA ASP A 111 -5.52 3.45 20.15
C ASP A 111 -6.10 2.93 18.83
N LYS A 112 -5.27 2.22 18.04
CA LYS A 112 -5.63 1.63 16.75
C LYS A 112 -6.31 0.26 16.84
N THR A 113 -6.82 -0.12 18.01
CA THR A 113 -7.50 -1.41 18.16
C THR A 113 -8.92 -1.36 17.62
N SER A 114 -9.44 -2.51 17.20
CA SER A 114 -10.85 -2.62 16.78
C SER A 114 -11.80 -2.25 17.89
N ALA A 115 -11.45 -2.48 19.16
CA ALA A 115 -12.25 -2.12 20.31
C ALA A 115 -12.42 -0.60 20.43
N SER A 116 -11.33 0.18 20.29
CA SER A 116 -11.37 1.65 20.30
C SER A 116 -12.18 2.22 19.16
N VAL A 117 -12.06 1.62 17.96
CA VAL A 117 -12.85 1.99 16.78
C VAL A 117 -14.34 1.72 17.03
N MET A 118 -14.69 0.54 17.51
CA MET A 118 -16.09 0.19 17.83
C MET A 118 -16.69 1.11 18.89
N LYS A 119 -15.93 1.43 19.96
CA LYS A 119 -16.34 2.40 20.99
C LYS A 119 -16.67 3.78 20.39
N ALA A 120 -15.91 4.22 19.37
CA ALA A 120 -16.20 5.47 18.68
C ALA A 120 -17.49 5.37 17.85
N PHE A 121 -17.71 4.25 17.15
CA PHE A 121 -18.97 4.03 16.43
C PHE A 121 -20.19 3.91 17.36
N ASP A 122 -20.04 3.29 18.53
CA ASP A 122 -21.13 3.21 19.51
C ASP A 122 -21.54 4.60 19.99
N LYS A 123 -20.57 5.48 20.28
CA LYS A 123 -20.83 6.90 20.61
C LYS A 123 -21.55 7.64 19.50
N LEU A 124 -21.11 7.44 18.24
CA LEU A 124 -21.80 8.04 17.09
C LEU A 124 -23.23 7.53 16.93
N ARG A 125 -23.42 6.22 17.13
CA ARG A 125 -24.74 5.58 17.06
C ARG A 125 -25.68 6.11 18.14
N GLU A 126 -25.18 6.30 19.34
CA GLU A 126 -25.92 6.89 20.45
C GLU A 126 -26.30 8.35 20.11
N TYR A 127 -25.35 9.14 19.61
CA TYR A 127 -25.55 10.54 19.24
C TYR A 127 -26.63 10.71 18.15
N TYR A 128 -26.59 9.88 17.09
CA TYR A 128 -27.55 9.98 15.98
C TYR A 128 -28.84 9.20 16.22
N GLY A 129 -28.88 8.27 17.16
CA GLY A 129 -30.08 7.52 17.57
C GLY A 129 -30.81 6.91 16.37
N SER A 130 -32.11 7.23 16.24
CA SER A 130 -32.98 6.72 15.17
C SER A 130 -32.54 7.13 13.76
N LYS A 131 -31.77 8.19 13.61
CA LYS A 131 -31.24 8.68 12.32
C LYS A 131 -30.02 7.89 11.83
N TRP A 132 -29.43 7.04 12.66
CA TRP A 132 -28.21 6.29 12.34
C TRP A 132 -28.28 5.57 11.00
N ASN A 133 -29.32 4.78 10.77
CA ASN A 133 -29.45 4.00 9.53
C ASN A 133 -29.68 4.85 8.27
N GLN A 134 -30.12 6.10 8.43
CA GLN A 134 -30.28 7.03 7.31
C GLN A 134 -28.94 7.67 6.94
N ILE A 135 -28.10 7.94 7.94
CA ILE A 135 -26.81 8.61 7.79
C ILE A 135 -25.71 7.60 7.41
N PHE A 136 -25.68 6.44 8.07
CA PHE A 136 -24.64 5.42 7.88
C PHE A 136 -25.24 4.16 7.26
N LYS A 137 -25.40 4.16 5.93
CA LYS A 137 -25.90 3.00 5.17
C LYS A 137 -24.84 1.94 4.97
N SER A 138 -23.61 2.35 4.74
CA SER A 138 -22.44 1.47 4.69
C SER A 138 -21.17 2.20 5.12
N ILE A 139 -20.26 1.46 5.72
CA ILE A 139 -18.94 1.94 6.10
C ILE A 139 -17.93 0.97 5.51
N THR A 140 -16.97 1.49 4.76
CA THR A 140 -15.88 0.72 4.18
C THR A 140 -14.61 1.07 4.93
N THR A 141 -13.86 0.05 5.35
CA THR A 141 -12.55 0.19 5.97
C THR A 141 -11.48 -0.38 5.05
N ASP A 142 -10.26 0.12 5.11
CA ASP A 142 -9.11 -0.55 4.54
C ASP A 142 -8.72 -1.73 5.43
N ASN A 143 -8.35 -2.85 4.81
CA ASN A 143 -7.99 -4.11 5.50
C ASN A 143 -6.48 -4.21 5.75
#